data_a3512ed5017c7f2e668250e8730ec8d5
#
_entry.id   a3512ed5017c7f2e668250e8730ec8d5
#
_cell.length_a   1.000
_cell.length_b   1.000
_cell.length_c   1.000
_cell.angle_alpha   90.00
_cell.angle_beta   90.00
_cell.angle_gamma   90.00
#
_symmetry.space_group_name_H-M   'P 1'
#
loop_
_entity.id
_entity.type
_entity.pdbx_description
1 polymer ?
#
loop_
_entity_poly.entity_id
_entity_poly.type
_entity_poly.pdbx_seq_one_letter_code
_entity_poly.pdbx_strand_id
1 'polypeptide(L)'
;LKRADNITGETPSRKGRNLVETVGRRMRDAIASGALKPGDKLPTESGLTLQYEVSRTVIREAIASLRADNLVEVRHGVGVFVLAPQGGLQAGFRTVDASRVSSIIEMLEVRAAIEIEAAGLAAVRSSPAQQELIFECLETIKRQIAAGAATVESDRAFHLAIADATNNPRFRELLEAIGKQMIPRSLLQEGEIEISPAEYLTQIQDEHARIARAITDGDDSAARDAMRMHLKGSQQRYRSLIRRP
;
A
#
# COMPACT_ATOMS: atom_id res chain seq x y z
N LEU A 1 -12.59 2.26 -50.44
CA LEU A 1 -13.36 2.60 -49.23
C LEU A 1 -12.96 1.62 -48.14
N LYS A 2 -12.07 2.03 -47.22
CA LYS A 2 -11.69 1.25 -46.03
C LYS A 2 -12.51 1.74 -44.84
N ARG A 3 -13.22 0.82 -44.21
CA ARG A 3 -13.88 1.06 -42.91
C ARG A 3 -12.79 1.13 -41.83
N ALA A 4 -12.81 2.21 -41.05
CA ALA A 4 -12.04 2.36 -39.83
C ALA A 4 -12.82 1.70 -38.70
N ASP A 5 -12.25 0.66 -38.07
CA ASP A 5 -12.79 0.05 -36.87
C ASP A 5 -12.44 0.97 -35.68
N ASN A 6 -13.51 1.45 -35.06
CA ASN A 6 -13.47 2.36 -33.93
C ASN A 6 -13.30 1.52 -32.65
N ILE A 7 -12.09 1.44 -32.12
CA ILE A 7 -11.82 0.82 -30.81
C ILE A 7 -12.05 1.89 -29.74
N THR A 8 -13.31 2.04 -29.30
CA THR A 8 -13.63 2.81 -28.11
C THR A 8 -13.36 1.97 -26.85
N GLY A 9 -12.19 2.19 -26.25
CA GLY A 9 -11.91 1.73 -24.88
C GLY A 9 -12.72 2.55 -23.90
N GLU A 10 -13.90 2.07 -23.49
CA GLU A 10 -14.69 2.69 -22.43
C GLU A 10 -13.95 2.57 -21.09
N THR A 11 -13.56 3.72 -20.53
CA THR A 11 -13.10 3.83 -19.15
C THR A 11 -14.26 3.48 -18.21
N PRO A 12 -14.12 2.54 -17.27
CA PRO A 12 -15.23 2.14 -16.40
C PRO A 12 -15.75 3.33 -15.58
N SER A 13 -17.07 3.51 -15.56
CA SER A 13 -17.74 4.57 -14.82
C SER A 13 -17.45 4.43 -13.31
N ARG A 14 -17.49 5.55 -12.54
CA ARG A 14 -17.29 5.58 -11.08
C ARG A 14 -18.14 4.54 -10.34
N LYS A 15 -19.34 4.24 -10.86
CA LYS A 15 -20.27 3.21 -10.35
C LYS A 15 -19.76 1.78 -10.61
N GLY A 16 -19.10 1.53 -11.74
CA GLY A 16 -18.50 0.23 -12.09
C GLY A 16 -17.31 -0.11 -11.19
N ARG A 17 -16.44 0.86 -10.89
CA ARG A 17 -15.29 0.67 -9.99
C ARG A 17 -15.71 0.28 -8.57
N ASN A 18 -16.79 0.86 -8.05
CA ASN A 18 -17.35 0.52 -6.73
C ASN A 18 -17.88 -0.92 -6.68
N LEU A 19 -18.47 -1.42 -7.79
CA LEU A 19 -18.95 -2.80 -7.87
C LEU A 19 -17.79 -3.80 -7.96
N VAL A 20 -16.75 -3.52 -8.73
CA VAL A 20 -15.54 -4.35 -8.81
C VAL A 20 -14.92 -4.54 -7.44
N GLU A 21 -14.76 -3.43 -6.70
CA GLU A 21 -14.18 -3.44 -5.36
C GLU A 21 -15.07 -4.22 -4.38
N THR A 22 -16.39 -4.03 -4.44
CA THR A 22 -17.35 -4.73 -3.57
C THR A 22 -17.34 -6.24 -3.80
N VAL A 23 -17.34 -6.67 -5.07
CA VAL A 23 -17.27 -8.10 -5.42
C VAL A 23 -15.93 -8.69 -5.02
N GLY A 24 -14.83 -7.99 -5.35
CA GLY A 24 -13.48 -8.41 -4.98
C GLY A 24 -13.32 -8.58 -3.47
N ARG A 25 -13.84 -7.66 -2.67
CA ARG A 25 -13.83 -7.75 -1.20
C ARG A 25 -14.60 -8.97 -0.71
N ARG A 26 -15.82 -9.19 -1.15
CA ARG A 26 -16.63 -10.36 -0.75
C ARG A 26 -15.94 -11.69 -1.07
N MET A 27 -15.25 -11.78 -2.21
CA MET A 27 -14.47 -12.97 -2.56
C MET A 27 -13.25 -13.13 -1.66
N ARG A 28 -12.55 -12.03 -1.33
CA ARG A 28 -11.43 -12.04 -0.37
C ARG A 28 -11.90 -12.50 1.01
N ASP A 29 -13.01 -12.00 1.48
CA ASP A 29 -13.60 -12.39 2.78
C ASP A 29 -13.95 -13.88 2.80
N ALA A 30 -14.50 -14.41 1.71
CA ALA A 30 -14.82 -15.83 1.58
C ALA A 30 -13.55 -16.72 1.60
N ILE A 31 -12.46 -16.27 1.00
CA ILE A 31 -11.15 -16.95 1.05
C ILE A 31 -10.56 -16.84 2.46
N ALA A 32 -10.59 -15.67 3.05
CA ALA A 32 -10.03 -15.41 4.39
C ALA A 32 -10.77 -16.18 5.49
N SER A 33 -12.09 -16.29 5.40
CA SER A 33 -12.92 -17.05 6.34
C SER A 33 -12.85 -18.58 6.14
N GLY A 34 -12.20 -19.06 5.06
CA GLY A 34 -12.16 -20.48 4.71
C GLY A 34 -13.43 -21.02 4.07
N ALA A 35 -14.39 -20.16 3.72
CA ALA A 35 -15.59 -20.55 2.93
C ALA A 35 -15.18 -21.00 1.51
N LEU A 36 -14.13 -20.40 0.95
CA LEU A 36 -13.42 -20.86 -0.24
C LEU A 36 -12.03 -21.34 0.20
N LYS A 37 -11.78 -22.63 0.03
CA LYS A 37 -10.53 -23.28 0.48
C LYS A 37 -9.48 -23.28 -0.63
N PRO A 38 -8.18 -23.30 -0.27
CA PRO A 38 -7.11 -23.53 -1.25
C PRO A 38 -7.37 -24.78 -2.09
N GLY A 39 -7.24 -24.61 -3.41
CA GLY A 39 -7.56 -25.66 -4.39
C GLY A 39 -9.00 -25.66 -4.87
N ASP A 40 -9.91 -24.96 -4.21
CA ASP A 40 -11.30 -24.86 -4.69
C ASP A 40 -11.35 -24.14 -6.04
N LYS A 41 -12.21 -24.65 -6.91
CA LYS A 41 -12.52 -24.00 -8.18
C LYS A 41 -13.62 -22.97 -7.96
N LEU A 42 -13.38 -21.72 -8.35
CA LEU A 42 -14.43 -20.71 -8.35
C LEU A 42 -15.54 -21.07 -9.34
N PRO A 43 -16.79 -20.65 -9.08
CA PRO A 43 -17.86 -20.76 -10.06
C PRO A 43 -17.46 -20.08 -11.38
N THR A 44 -18.08 -20.48 -12.48
CA THR A 44 -17.84 -19.88 -13.80
C THR A 44 -18.17 -18.37 -13.77
N GLU A 45 -17.59 -17.58 -14.70
CA GLU A 45 -17.92 -16.17 -14.83
C GLU A 45 -19.45 -15.94 -14.90
N SER A 46 -20.19 -16.82 -15.59
CA SER A 46 -21.65 -16.77 -15.67
C SER A 46 -22.32 -17.10 -14.33
N GLY A 47 -21.78 -18.03 -13.56
CA GLY A 47 -22.27 -18.34 -12.21
C GLY A 47 -22.04 -17.18 -11.26
N LEU A 48 -20.85 -16.55 -11.32
CA LEU A 48 -20.52 -15.40 -10.48
C LEU A 48 -21.36 -14.16 -10.86
N THR A 49 -21.67 -13.93 -12.16
CA THR A 49 -22.59 -12.86 -12.57
C THR A 49 -23.98 -13.01 -11.96
N LEU A 50 -24.48 -14.24 -11.90
CA LEU A 50 -25.77 -14.52 -11.25
C LEU A 50 -25.69 -14.37 -9.73
N GLN A 51 -24.63 -14.86 -9.11
CA GLN A 51 -24.45 -14.83 -7.66
C GLN A 51 -24.30 -13.42 -7.10
N TYR A 52 -23.58 -12.55 -7.82
CA TYR A 52 -23.28 -11.18 -7.37
C TYR A 52 -24.17 -10.11 -8.04
N GLU A 53 -25.02 -10.50 -8.97
CA GLU A 53 -25.93 -9.60 -9.73
C GLU A 53 -25.19 -8.46 -10.44
N VAL A 54 -24.03 -8.76 -11.03
CA VAL A 54 -23.17 -7.77 -11.72
C VAL A 54 -22.85 -8.23 -13.14
N SER A 55 -22.30 -7.33 -13.96
CA SER A 55 -21.89 -7.64 -15.33
C SER A 55 -20.66 -8.56 -15.36
N ARG A 56 -20.47 -9.28 -16.49
CA ARG A 56 -19.27 -10.10 -16.73
C ARG A 56 -17.97 -9.29 -16.63
N THR A 57 -17.99 -8.04 -17.07
CA THR A 57 -16.81 -7.14 -16.98
C THR A 57 -16.41 -6.93 -15.53
N VAL A 58 -17.37 -6.65 -14.63
CA VAL A 58 -17.12 -6.50 -13.19
C VAL A 58 -16.50 -7.77 -12.60
N ILE A 59 -17.04 -8.95 -12.95
CA ILE A 59 -16.50 -10.23 -12.48
C ILE A 59 -15.05 -10.43 -12.97
N ARG A 60 -14.76 -10.17 -14.25
CA ARG A 60 -13.41 -10.34 -14.80
C ARG A 60 -12.40 -9.40 -14.15
N GLU A 61 -12.77 -8.16 -13.91
CA GLU A 61 -11.91 -7.20 -13.20
C GLU A 61 -11.70 -7.59 -11.73
N ALA A 62 -12.74 -8.09 -11.04
CA ALA A 62 -12.61 -8.60 -9.68
C ALA A 62 -11.68 -9.83 -9.62
N ILE A 63 -11.80 -10.78 -10.57
CA ILE A 63 -10.90 -11.94 -10.67
C ILE A 63 -9.46 -11.48 -11.01
N ALA A 64 -9.29 -10.49 -11.88
CA ALA A 64 -7.98 -9.94 -12.19
C ALA A 64 -7.33 -9.29 -10.95
N SER A 65 -8.12 -8.59 -10.12
CA SER A 65 -7.65 -8.06 -8.83
C SER A 65 -7.24 -9.18 -7.87
N LEU A 66 -8.04 -10.22 -7.71
CA LEU A 66 -7.70 -11.37 -6.86
C LEU A 66 -6.45 -12.11 -7.35
N ARG A 67 -6.24 -12.17 -8.67
CA ARG A 67 -5.02 -12.74 -9.26
C ARG A 67 -3.80 -11.87 -8.98
N ALA A 68 -3.93 -10.55 -9.08
CA ALA A 68 -2.86 -9.60 -8.73
C ALA A 68 -2.49 -9.71 -7.24
N ASP A 69 -3.47 -10.06 -6.38
CA ASP A 69 -3.26 -10.32 -4.95
C ASP A 69 -2.73 -11.75 -4.66
N ASN A 70 -2.44 -12.57 -5.68
CA ASN A 70 -2.03 -13.99 -5.54
C ASN A 70 -3.02 -14.83 -4.74
N LEU A 71 -4.31 -14.51 -4.78
CA LEU A 71 -5.38 -15.27 -4.10
C LEU A 71 -5.96 -16.36 -4.98
N VAL A 72 -5.87 -16.19 -6.30
CA VAL A 72 -6.37 -17.13 -7.29
C VAL A 72 -5.42 -17.28 -8.46
N GLU A 73 -5.44 -18.43 -9.12
CA GLU A 73 -4.78 -18.66 -10.41
C GLU A 73 -5.81 -18.98 -11.49
N VAL A 74 -5.53 -18.53 -12.72
CA VAL A 74 -6.34 -18.84 -13.90
C VAL A 74 -5.65 -19.96 -14.65
N ARG A 75 -6.31 -21.14 -14.74
CA ARG A 75 -5.86 -22.25 -15.58
C ARG A 75 -6.67 -22.23 -16.87
N HIS A 76 -6.01 -21.90 -17.99
CA HIS A 76 -6.66 -21.74 -19.30
C HIS A 76 -7.50 -22.97 -19.66
N GLY A 77 -8.75 -22.77 -20.04
CA GLY A 77 -9.69 -23.84 -20.40
C GLY A 77 -10.22 -24.67 -19.21
N VAL A 78 -9.69 -24.50 -18.03
CA VAL A 78 -10.07 -25.28 -16.83
C VAL A 78 -10.88 -24.45 -15.85
N GLY A 79 -10.43 -23.23 -15.54
CA GLY A 79 -11.13 -22.32 -14.64
C GLY A 79 -10.21 -21.51 -13.75
N VAL A 80 -10.79 -20.90 -12.72
CA VAL A 80 -10.09 -20.11 -11.71
C VAL A 80 -10.07 -20.91 -10.41
N PHE A 81 -8.90 -21.04 -9.81
CA PHE A 81 -8.68 -21.82 -8.59
C PHE A 81 -8.15 -20.94 -7.47
N VAL A 82 -8.65 -21.18 -6.26
CA VAL A 82 -8.14 -20.52 -5.06
C VAL A 82 -6.73 -21.03 -4.76
N LEU A 83 -5.78 -20.11 -4.60
CA LEU A 83 -4.43 -20.46 -4.19
C LEU A 83 -4.37 -20.70 -2.68
N ALA A 84 -3.49 -21.59 -2.25
CA ALA A 84 -3.11 -21.65 -0.86
C ALA A 84 -2.57 -20.28 -0.45
N PRO A 85 -2.98 -19.73 0.71
CA PRO A 85 -2.33 -18.55 1.25
C PRO A 85 -0.82 -18.88 1.23
N GLN A 86 -0.05 -18.14 0.46
CA GLN A 86 1.40 -18.24 0.55
C GLN A 86 1.71 -17.92 2.00
N GLY A 87 2.03 -18.94 2.79
CA GLY A 87 2.37 -18.82 4.19
C GLY A 87 3.66 -18.02 4.33
N GLY A 88 3.54 -16.71 4.27
CA GLY A 88 4.61 -15.74 4.40
C GLY A 88 4.16 -14.62 5.32
N LEU A 89 5.08 -13.75 5.69
CA LEU A 89 4.87 -12.55 6.48
C LEU A 89 3.63 -11.74 6.05
N GLN A 90 3.27 -11.75 4.75
CA GLN A 90 2.07 -11.10 4.21
C GLN A 90 0.75 -11.59 4.81
N ALA A 91 0.62 -12.86 5.17
CA ALA A 91 -0.60 -13.40 5.77
C ALA A 91 -0.84 -12.83 7.18
N GLY A 92 0.24 -12.67 7.97
CA GLY A 92 0.16 -12.10 9.32
C GLY A 92 -0.20 -10.62 9.34
N PHE A 93 0.21 -9.85 8.32
CA PHE A 93 -0.09 -8.43 8.20
C PHE A 93 -1.43 -8.10 7.53
N ARG A 94 -2.07 -9.08 6.89
CA ARG A 94 -3.37 -8.91 6.21
C ARG A 94 -4.57 -8.79 7.16
N THR A 95 -4.42 -9.17 8.42
CA THR A 95 -5.48 -9.16 9.44
C THR A 95 -5.56 -7.84 10.22
N VAL A 96 -4.78 -6.83 9.84
CA VAL A 96 -4.85 -5.51 10.47
C VAL A 96 -6.19 -4.86 10.15
N ASP A 97 -7.02 -4.72 11.18
CA ASP A 97 -8.30 -4.03 11.06
C ASP A 97 -8.05 -2.51 10.97
N ALA A 98 -8.04 -2.02 9.74
CA ALA A 98 -7.80 -0.61 9.44
C ALA A 98 -8.85 0.34 10.05
N SER A 99 -10.02 -0.18 10.46
CA SER A 99 -11.03 0.60 11.15
C SER A 99 -10.67 0.90 12.62
N ARG A 100 -9.65 0.19 13.16
CA ARG A 100 -9.18 0.38 14.53
C ARG A 100 -7.88 1.16 14.56
N VAL A 101 -7.90 2.33 15.15
CA VAL A 101 -6.69 3.16 15.34
C VAL A 101 -5.61 2.40 16.15
N SER A 102 -5.99 1.49 17.06
CA SER A 102 -5.05 0.61 17.77
C SER A 102 -4.22 -0.23 16.80
N SER A 103 -4.85 -0.85 15.81
CA SER A 103 -4.16 -1.66 14.80
C SER A 103 -3.20 -0.82 13.93
N ILE A 104 -3.52 0.44 13.67
CA ILE A 104 -2.63 1.39 13.00
C ILE A 104 -1.40 1.67 13.87
N ILE A 105 -1.57 1.88 15.18
CA ILE A 105 -0.47 2.13 16.11
C ILE A 105 0.44 0.91 16.21
N GLU A 106 -0.12 -0.29 16.35
CA GLU A 106 0.63 -1.56 16.35
C GLU A 106 1.49 -1.71 15.08
N MET A 107 0.93 -1.39 13.92
CA MET A 107 1.67 -1.42 12.65
C MET A 107 2.79 -0.37 12.60
N LEU A 108 2.56 0.83 13.11
CA LEU A 108 3.59 1.87 13.21
C LEU A 108 4.72 1.48 14.17
N GLU A 109 4.45 0.67 15.19
CA GLU A 109 5.48 0.14 16.09
C GLU A 109 6.37 -0.88 15.38
N VAL A 110 5.79 -1.78 14.58
CA VAL A 110 6.55 -2.73 13.73
C VAL A 110 7.37 -1.98 12.70
N ARG A 111 6.80 -0.98 12.02
CA ARG A 111 7.52 -0.13 11.09
C ARG A 111 8.71 0.56 11.74
N ALA A 112 8.51 1.11 12.96
CA ALA A 112 9.58 1.79 13.67
C ALA A 112 10.79 0.87 13.93
N ALA A 113 10.55 -0.39 14.31
CA ALA A 113 11.62 -1.36 14.53
C ALA A 113 12.42 -1.66 13.24
N ILE A 114 11.77 -1.65 12.09
CA ILE A 114 12.39 -1.97 10.80
C ILE A 114 13.04 -0.72 10.18
N GLU A 115 12.30 0.38 10.08
CA GLU A 115 12.70 1.54 9.29
C GLU A 115 13.75 2.41 9.99
N ILE A 116 13.77 2.45 11.31
CA ILE A 116 14.83 3.13 12.06
C ILE A 116 16.17 2.47 11.76
N GLU A 117 16.22 1.14 11.78
CA GLU A 117 17.44 0.41 11.45
C GLU A 117 17.80 0.55 9.97
N ALA A 118 16.79 0.50 9.08
CA ALA A 118 16.99 0.70 7.65
C ALA A 118 17.62 2.07 7.34
N ALA A 119 17.17 3.14 7.98
CA ALA A 119 17.71 4.47 7.79
C ALA A 119 19.20 4.56 8.20
N GLY A 120 19.56 4.00 9.35
CA GLY A 120 20.98 3.95 9.79
C GLY A 120 21.85 3.13 8.85
N LEU A 121 21.38 1.96 8.40
CA LEU A 121 22.11 1.14 7.44
C LEU A 121 22.24 1.82 6.07
N ALA A 122 21.20 2.51 5.61
CA ALA A 122 21.23 3.29 4.38
C ALA A 122 22.30 4.39 4.43
N ALA A 123 22.46 5.09 5.56
CA ALA A 123 23.45 6.13 5.72
C ALA A 123 24.90 5.62 5.45
N VAL A 124 25.21 4.39 5.88
CA VAL A 124 26.58 3.83 5.73
C VAL A 124 26.76 2.94 4.50
N ARG A 125 25.68 2.55 3.81
CA ARG A 125 25.75 1.57 2.72
C ARG A 125 25.26 2.08 1.37
N SER A 126 24.51 3.18 1.34
CA SER A 126 23.91 3.68 0.10
C SER A 126 24.97 4.11 -0.92
N SER A 127 24.72 3.78 -2.17
CA SER A 127 25.47 4.34 -3.30
C SER A 127 24.95 5.74 -3.65
N PRO A 128 25.74 6.57 -4.35
CA PRO A 128 25.27 7.87 -4.83
C PRO A 128 23.95 7.81 -5.63
N ALA A 129 23.79 6.80 -6.48
CA ALA A 129 22.56 6.61 -7.24
C ALA A 129 21.34 6.31 -6.36
N GLN A 130 21.53 5.56 -5.27
CA GLN A 130 20.44 5.30 -4.31
C GLN A 130 20.10 6.55 -3.50
N GLN A 131 21.08 7.37 -3.14
CA GLN A 131 20.84 8.66 -2.50
C GLN A 131 20.07 9.61 -3.43
N GLU A 132 20.42 9.67 -4.71
CA GLU A 132 19.70 10.45 -5.73
C GLU A 132 18.24 10.00 -5.82
N LEU A 133 17.96 8.70 -5.86
CA LEU A 133 16.59 8.16 -5.89
C LEU A 133 15.79 8.57 -4.63
N ILE A 134 16.41 8.58 -3.45
CA ILE A 134 15.75 9.05 -2.22
C ILE A 134 15.34 10.52 -2.35
N PHE A 135 16.21 11.38 -2.90
CA PHE A 135 15.87 12.78 -3.15
C PHE A 135 14.81 12.97 -4.25
N GLU A 136 14.83 12.17 -5.29
CA GLU A 136 13.78 12.20 -6.32
C GLU A 136 12.40 11.88 -5.73
N CYS A 137 12.31 10.89 -4.84
CA CYS A 137 11.09 10.60 -4.11
C CYS A 137 10.66 11.79 -3.25
N LEU A 138 11.58 12.41 -2.52
CA LEU A 138 11.35 13.58 -1.69
C LEU A 138 10.79 14.77 -2.51
N GLU A 139 11.41 15.09 -3.64
CA GLU A 139 10.96 16.17 -4.53
C GLU A 139 9.61 15.85 -5.20
N THR A 140 9.34 14.56 -5.44
CA THR A 140 8.03 14.12 -5.96
C THR A 140 6.93 14.37 -4.94
N ILE A 141 7.14 14.02 -3.66
CA ILE A 141 6.21 14.32 -2.56
C ILE A 141 5.96 15.83 -2.48
N LYS A 142 7.03 16.65 -2.49
CA LYS A 142 6.96 18.10 -2.42
C LYS A 142 6.12 18.71 -3.57
N ARG A 143 6.34 18.25 -4.81
CA ARG A 143 5.56 18.70 -5.97
C ARG A 143 4.09 18.32 -5.84
N GLN A 144 3.79 17.13 -5.34
CA GLN A 144 2.42 16.66 -5.13
C GLN A 144 1.71 17.47 -4.04
N ILE A 145 2.39 17.79 -2.94
CA ILE A 145 1.87 18.67 -1.89
C ILE A 145 1.51 20.04 -2.47
N ALA A 146 2.43 20.64 -3.22
CA ALA A 146 2.20 21.95 -3.85
C ALA A 146 1.04 21.96 -4.86
N ALA A 147 0.81 20.81 -5.52
CA ALA A 147 -0.31 20.62 -6.46
C ALA A 147 -1.63 20.19 -5.79
N GLY A 148 -1.67 20.00 -4.46
CA GLY A 148 -2.83 19.45 -3.76
C GLY A 148 -3.16 18.01 -4.15
N ALA A 149 -2.18 17.26 -4.68
CA ALA A 149 -2.35 15.89 -5.13
C ALA A 149 -2.10 14.89 -4.01
N ALA A 150 -2.60 13.64 -4.19
CA ALA A 150 -2.38 12.56 -3.25
C ALA A 150 -0.89 12.18 -3.19
N THR A 151 -0.34 12.02 -1.96
CA THR A 151 1.08 11.74 -1.71
C THR A 151 1.36 10.35 -1.15
N VAL A 152 0.35 9.50 -1.01
CA VAL A 152 0.47 8.19 -0.34
C VAL A 152 1.47 7.28 -1.05
N GLU A 153 1.39 7.16 -2.36
CA GLU A 153 2.28 6.27 -3.12
C GLU A 153 3.72 6.80 -3.20
N SER A 154 3.91 8.11 -3.30
CA SER A 154 5.25 8.72 -3.29
C SER A 154 5.91 8.66 -1.91
N ASP A 155 5.13 8.80 -0.85
CA ASP A 155 5.56 8.60 0.54
C ASP A 155 6.03 7.13 0.75
N ARG A 156 5.23 6.18 0.27
CA ARG A 156 5.60 4.76 0.27
C ARG A 156 6.89 4.51 -0.52
N ALA A 157 7.01 5.11 -1.70
CA ALA A 157 8.20 4.98 -2.54
C ALA A 157 9.46 5.51 -1.85
N PHE A 158 9.37 6.62 -1.10
CA PHE A 158 10.46 7.17 -0.30
C PHE A 158 10.97 6.17 0.75
N HIS A 159 10.08 5.57 1.53
CA HIS A 159 10.46 4.57 2.54
C HIS A 159 11.05 3.30 1.92
N LEU A 160 10.52 2.85 0.77
CA LEU A 160 11.08 1.71 0.05
C LEU A 160 12.46 2.02 -0.56
N ALA A 161 12.71 3.23 -1.04
CA ALA A 161 14.02 3.65 -1.52
C ALA A 161 15.07 3.62 -0.40
N ILE A 162 14.70 4.02 0.82
CA ILE A 162 15.57 3.90 2.00
C ILE A 162 15.86 2.41 2.32
N ALA A 163 14.83 1.55 2.25
CA ALA A 163 15.00 0.12 2.46
C ALA A 163 15.95 -0.52 1.43
N ASP A 164 15.84 -0.12 0.15
CA ASP A 164 16.76 -0.56 -0.91
C ASP A 164 18.19 -0.09 -0.67
N ALA A 165 18.35 1.13 -0.15
CA ALA A 165 19.66 1.73 0.16
C ALA A 165 20.40 1.03 1.32
N THR A 166 19.72 0.15 2.06
CA THR A 166 20.39 -0.75 3.03
C THR A 166 21.29 -1.79 2.38
N ASN A 167 21.14 -2.03 1.07
CA ASN A 167 21.74 -3.14 0.32
C ASN A 167 21.44 -4.54 0.92
N ASN A 168 20.32 -4.64 1.65
CA ASN A 168 19.75 -5.89 2.16
C ASN A 168 18.26 -5.99 1.71
N PRO A 169 17.96 -6.85 0.73
CA PRO A 169 16.62 -6.91 0.12
C PRO A 169 15.52 -7.29 1.13
N ARG A 170 15.88 -7.87 2.27
CA ARG A 170 14.89 -8.28 3.30
C ARG A 170 14.16 -7.10 3.92
N PHE A 171 14.81 -5.92 4.03
CA PHE A 171 14.13 -4.70 4.50
C PHE A 171 12.99 -4.30 3.57
N ARG A 172 13.26 -4.28 2.26
CA ARG A 172 12.23 -4.00 1.25
C ARG A 172 11.11 -5.02 1.30
N GLU A 173 11.42 -6.32 1.31
CA GLU A 173 10.44 -7.40 1.34
C GLU A 173 9.51 -7.31 2.57
N LEU A 174 10.05 -6.97 3.74
CA LEU A 174 9.28 -6.75 4.96
C LEU A 174 8.32 -5.56 4.82
N LEU A 175 8.79 -4.42 4.31
CA LEU A 175 7.97 -3.24 4.11
C LEU A 175 6.90 -3.46 3.04
N GLU A 176 7.21 -4.19 1.96
CA GLU A 176 6.23 -4.57 0.95
C GLU A 176 5.18 -5.54 1.49
N ALA A 177 5.54 -6.44 2.41
CA ALA A 177 4.61 -7.33 3.08
C ALA A 177 3.57 -6.57 3.92
N ILE A 178 3.95 -5.44 4.51
CA ILE A 178 3.02 -4.51 5.20
C ILE A 178 2.03 -3.89 4.20
N GLY A 179 2.43 -3.73 2.95
CA GLY A 179 1.58 -3.30 1.85
C GLY A 179 1.00 -1.89 2.01
N LYS A 180 -0.29 -1.74 1.69
CA LYS A 180 -1.00 -0.44 1.77
C LYS A 180 -1.06 0.14 3.18
N GLN A 181 -0.97 -0.69 4.19
CA GLN A 181 -0.99 -0.28 5.61
C GLN A 181 0.32 0.42 6.03
N MET A 182 1.33 0.40 5.15
CA MET A 182 2.59 1.13 5.38
C MET A 182 2.36 2.63 5.57
N ILE A 183 1.38 3.21 4.86
CA ILE A 183 1.02 4.63 5.00
C ILE A 183 -0.41 4.73 5.53
N PRO A 184 -0.61 4.73 6.86
CA PRO A 184 -1.94 4.62 7.46
C PRO A 184 -2.91 5.75 7.10
N ARG A 185 -2.42 6.92 6.70
CA ARG A 185 -3.29 8.04 6.29
C ARG A 185 -4.16 7.70 5.06
N SER A 186 -3.75 6.72 4.23
CA SER A 186 -4.61 6.25 3.13
C SER A 186 -5.91 5.65 3.62
N LEU A 187 -5.90 5.06 4.81
CA LEU A 187 -7.06 4.43 5.46
C LEU A 187 -8.00 5.47 6.08
N LEU A 188 -7.46 6.65 6.43
CA LEU A 188 -8.25 7.75 7.01
C LEU A 188 -8.91 8.62 5.93
N GLN A 189 -8.38 8.61 4.69
CA GLN A 189 -8.98 9.35 3.56
C GLN A 189 -10.27 8.69 3.03
N GLU A 190 -10.51 7.42 3.37
CA GLU A 190 -11.76 6.71 3.07
C GLU A 190 -12.88 7.02 4.09
N GLY A 191 -12.55 7.70 5.20
CA GLY A 191 -13.49 8.15 6.23
C GLY A 191 -13.62 9.69 6.25
N GLU A 192 -14.71 10.20 6.85
CA GLU A 192 -15.02 11.64 6.96
C GLU A 192 -14.07 12.43 7.89
N ILE A 193 -12.87 11.93 8.19
CA ILE A 193 -11.90 12.62 9.04
C ILE A 193 -11.05 13.55 8.19
N GLU A 194 -11.41 14.82 8.17
CA GLU A 194 -10.65 15.91 7.57
C GLU A 194 -9.38 16.17 8.40
N ILE A 195 -8.27 15.53 8.01
CA ILE A 195 -6.95 15.89 8.54
C ILE A 195 -6.54 17.19 7.85
N SER A 196 -6.28 18.22 8.62
CA SER A 196 -5.87 19.55 8.14
C SER A 196 -4.70 19.45 7.16
N PRO A 197 -4.93 19.67 5.84
CA PRO A 197 -4.09 19.00 4.85
C PRO A 197 -2.70 19.61 4.68
N ALA A 198 -2.58 20.95 4.66
CA ALA A 198 -1.35 21.59 4.22
C ALA A 198 -0.24 21.63 5.28
N GLU A 199 -0.54 22.05 6.51
CA GLU A 199 0.47 22.13 7.59
C GLU A 199 1.00 20.74 7.99
N TYR A 200 0.10 19.76 8.05
CA TYR A 200 0.44 18.37 8.34
C TYR A 200 1.37 17.78 7.27
N LEU A 201 1.06 17.98 5.98
CA LEU A 201 1.89 17.48 4.89
C LEU A 201 3.25 18.19 4.82
N THR A 202 3.29 19.50 5.12
CA THR A 202 4.53 20.26 5.21
C THR A 202 5.43 19.73 6.34
N GLN A 203 4.85 19.45 7.51
CA GLN A 203 5.62 18.87 8.62
C GLN A 203 6.22 17.51 8.24
N ILE A 204 5.44 16.63 7.60
CA ILE A 204 5.95 15.33 7.14
C ILE A 204 7.08 15.52 6.13
N GLN A 205 6.95 16.47 5.20
CA GLN A 205 7.99 16.79 4.22
C GLN A 205 9.29 17.23 4.89
N ASP A 206 9.22 18.04 5.94
CA ASP A 206 10.40 18.45 6.71
C ASP A 206 11.01 17.28 7.48
N GLU A 207 10.20 16.37 7.99
CA GLU A 207 10.66 15.13 8.63
C GLU A 207 11.41 14.25 7.61
N HIS A 208 10.87 14.04 6.41
CA HIS A 208 11.51 13.29 5.33
C HIS A 208 12.81 13.93 4.87
N ALA A 209 12.84 15.27 4.73
CA ALA A 209 14.06 15.99 4.35
C ALA A 209 15.20 15.81 5.34
N ARG A 210 14.90 15.74 6.64
CA ARG A 210 15.90 15.44 7.68
C ARG A 210 16.46 14.04 7.55
N ILE A 211 15.60 13.04 7.27
CA ILE A 211 16.04 11.66 7.06
C ILE A 211 16.96 11.58 5.83
N ALA A 212 16.54 12.14 4.69
CA ALA A 212 17.30 12.10 3.46
C ALA A 212 18.69 12.76 3.61
N ARG A 213 18.77 13.91 4.31
CA ARG A 213 20.05 14.58 4.58
C ARG A 213 20.97 13.73 5.44
N ALA A 214 20.47 13.18 6.56
CA ALA A 214 21.29 12.36 7.45
C ALA A 214 21.85 11.11 6.73
N ILE A 215 21.05 10.51 5.82
CA ILE A 215 21.52 9.40 4.99
C ILE A 215 22.62 9.86 4.04
N THR A 216 22.47 11.00 3.37
CA THR A 216 23.47 11.52 2.44
C THR A 216 24.77 11.96 3.14
N ASP A 217 24.64 12.49 4.35
CA ASP A 217 25.78 12.90 5.18
C ASP A 217 26.55 11.68 5.75
N GLY A 218 26.02 10.46 5.58
CA GLY A 218 26.60 9.23 6.10
C GLY A 218 26.48 9.08 7.62
N ASP A 219 25.65 9.91 8.26
CA ASP A 219 25.47 9.91 9.72
C ASP A 219 24.36 8.91 10.10
N ASP A 220 24.77 7.71 10.49
CA ASP A 220 23.88 6.61 10.82
C ASP A 220 23.06 6.88 12.10
N SER A 221 23.63 7.59 13.05
CA SER A 221 22.94 7.97 14.30
C SER A 221 21.86 9.00 14.02
N ALA A 222 22.21 10.08 13.28
CA ALA A 222 21.24 11.10 12.89
C ALA A 222 20.12 10.53 12.00
N ALA A 223 20.44 9.61 11.09
CA ALA A 223 19.45 8.95 10.24
C ALA A 223 18.45 8.12 11.05
N ARG A 224 18.92 7.33 12.03
CA ARG A 224 18.05 6.60 12.96
C ARG A 224 17.19 7.54 13.79
N ASP A 225 17.76 8.62 14.30
CA ASP A 225 17.03 9.58 15.12
C ASP A 225 15.98 10.35 14.31
N ALA A 226 16.30 10.78 13.10
CA ALA A 226 15.35 11.43 12.21
C ALA A 226 14.17 10.50 11.85
N MET A 227 14.45 9.24 11.50
CA MET A 227 13.40 8.24 11.23
C MET A 227 12.55 7.93 12.47
N ARG A 228 13.18 7.82 13.64
CA ARG A 228 12.49 7.62 14.92
C ARG A 228 11.54 8.78 15.23
N MET A 229 11.98 10.01 15.02
CA MET A 229 11.15 11.19 15.23
C MET A 229 9.96 11.22 14.27
N HIS A 230 10.17 10.91 12.99
CA HIS A 230 9.13 10.82 11.99
C HIS A 230 8.04 9.80 12.35
N LEU A 231 8.43 8.56 12.67
CA LEU A 231 7.48 7.49 12.98
C LEU A 231 6.78 7.70 14.34
N LYS A 232 7.48 8.23 15.37
CA LYS A 232 6.84 8.66 16.62
C LYS A 232 5.85 9.80 16.41
N GLY A 233 6.20 10.78 15.58
CA GLY A 233 5.29 11.84 15.18
C GLY A 233 4.01 11.29 14.55
N SER A 234 4.16 10.32 13.64
CA SER A 234 3.02 9.60 13.05
C SER A 234 2.16 8.91 14.11
N GLN A 235 2.75 8.13 15.02
CA GLN A 235 2.02 7.49 16.11
C GLN A 235 1.25 8.49 16.98
N GLN A 236 1.87 9.62 17.33
CA GLN A 236 1.22 10.66 18.15
C GLN A 236 0.02 11.28 17.43
N ARG A 237 0.15 11.54 16.12
CA ARG A 237 -0.93 12.06 15.28
C ARG A 237 -2.13 11.10 15.26
N TYR A 238 -1.91 9.79 15.12
CA TYR A 238 -2.98 8.79 15.17
C TYR A 238 -3.57 8.63 16.58
N ARG A 239 -2.76 8.68 17.64
CA ARG A 239 -3.27 8.67 19.02
C ARG A 239 -4.16 9.86 19.34
N SER A 240 -3.91 11.02 18.75
CA SER A 240 -4.76 12.20 18.94
C SER A 240 -6.15 12.04 18.32
N LEU A 241 -6.29 11.19 17.28
CA LEU A 241 -7.58 10.90 16.65
C LEU A 241 -8.50 10.07 17.57
N ILE A 242 -7.93 9.18 18.39
CA ILE A 242 -8.72 8.38 19.37
C ILE A 242 -9.29 9.26 20.47
N ARG A 243 -8.64 10.38 20.79
CA ARG A 243 -9.00 11.26 21.93
C ARG A 243 -9.96 12.38 21.56
N ARG A 244 -10.36 12.49 20.30
CA ARG A 244 -11.43 13.42 19.93
C ARG A 244 -12.76 12.75 20.26
N PRO A 245 -13.61 13.40 21.14
CA PRO A 245 -14.91 12.91 21.52
C PRO A 245 -15.89 12.90 20.37
#